data_659de5a3448dc2881579f3a0b4704c68
#
_entry.id   659de5a3448dc2881579f3a0b4704c68
#
_cell.length_a   1.000
_cell.length_b   1.000
_cell.length_c   1.000
_cell.angle_alpha   90.00
_cell.angle_beta   90.00
_cell.angle_gamma   90.00
#
_symmetry.space_group_name_H-M   'P 1'
#
loop_
_entity.id
_entity.type
_entity.pdbx_description
1 polymer ?
#
loop_
_entity_poly.entity_id
_entity_poly.type
_entity_poly.pdbx_seq_one_letter_code
_entity_poly.pdbx_strand_id
1 'polypeptide(L)'
;MNKKRGLTLTSMAIYVALFFVFTVFVIAMSTNMNYKAMDEKAKIYIYEQFDKLQYNILSSAKSSTSVDEIYGRIIFNNNDEYSYDSDKKIILKNGGILVKNVEKFEVITEDKLTNVNENFSQNIDSKIQSVCIEVTFKKYKKDITKQIYVTLGDDKI
;
A
#
# COMPACT_ATOMS: atom_id res chain seq x y z
N MET A 1 52.90 48.12 -19.88
CA MET A 1 51.53 48.15 -19.41
C MET A 1 50.92 46.72 -19.33
N ASN A 2 50.41 46.40 -18.21
CA ASN A 2 50.16 45.00 -17.75
C ASN A 2 48.95 44.27 -18.42
N LYS A 3 49.11 43.86 -19.69
CA LYS A 3 48.11 42.92 -20.32
C LYS A 3 47.98 41.58 -19.59
N LYS A 4 48.99 41.12 -18.88
CA LYS A 4 48.98 39.85 -18.14
C LYS A 4 48.07 39.86 -16.89
N ARG A 5 47.84 41.00 -16.22
CA ARG A 5 46.97 41.12 -15.04
C ARG A 5 45.48 41.06 -15.38
N GLY A 6 45.07 41.57 -16.56
CA GLY A 6 43.68 41.49 -16.98
C GLY A 6 43.25 40.08 -17.37
N LEU A 7 44.15 39.29 -17.99
CA LEU A 7 43.89 37.91 -18.34
C LEU A 7 43.71 37.01 -17.12
N THR A 8 44.49 37.21 -16.04
CA THR A 8 44.36 36.43 -14.82
C THR A 8 43.05 36.72 -14.05
N LEU A 9 42.62 37.97 -14.02
CA LEU A 9 41.38 38.36 -13.33
C LEU A 9 40.15 37.86 -14.08
N THR A 10 40.15 37.90 -15.41
CA THR A 10 39.08 37.35 -16.25
C THR A 10 38.98 35.81 -16.11
N SER A 11 40.14 35.12 -16.15
CA SER A 11 40.14 33.66 -15.99
C SER A 11 39.66 33.25 -14.59
N MET A 12 40.05 33.99 -13.54
CA MET A 12 39.56 33.73 -12.18
C MET A 12 38.04 33.92 -12.06
N ALA A 13 37.48 34.97 -12.69
CA ALA A 13 36.03 35.17 -12.72
C ALA A 13 35.29 34.02 -13.42
N ILE A 14 35.84 33.50 -14.53
CA ILE A 14 35.27 32.35 -15.24
C ILE A 14 35.28 31.10 -14.38
N TYR A 15 36.39 30.82 -13.68
CA TYR A 15 36.46 29.66 -12.79
C TYR A 15 35.48 29.75 -11.63
N VAL A 16 35.30 30.91 -11.03
CA VAL A 16 34.32 31.15 -9.97
C VAL A 16 32.90 30.92 -10.50
N ALA A 17 32.59 31.48 -11.69
CA ALA A 17 31.27 31.25 -12.30
C ALA A 17 30.98 29.76 -12.59
N LEU A 18 31.96 29.05 -13.17
CA LEU A 18 31.86 27.61 -13.42
C LEU A 18 31.68 26.78 -12.12
N PHE A 19 32.40 27.18 -11.07
CA PHE A 19 32.27 26.53 -9.75
C PHE A 19 30.86 26.71 -9.19
N PHE A 20 30.25 27.88 -9.29
CA PHE A 20 28.87 28.09 -8.86
C PHE A 20 27.87 27.24 -9.65
N VAL A 21 27.99 27.20 -10.98
CA VAL A 21 27.15 26.39 -11.85
C VAL A 21 27.28 24.90 -11.48
N PHE A 22 28.50 24.42 -11.28
CA PHE A 22 28.74 23.04 -10.86
C PHE A 22 28.14 22.73 -9.48
N THR A 23 28.29 23.64 -8.53
CA THR A 23 27.72 23.47 -7.17
C THR A 23 26.20 23.38 -7.21
N VAL A 24 25.51 24.25 -7.96
CA VAL A 24 24.07 24.20 -8.13
C VAL A 24 23.63 22.88 -8.77
N PHE A 25 24.37 22.41 -9.78
CA PHE A 25 24.10 21.13 -10.44
C PHE A 25 24.22 19.93 -9.46
N VAL A 26 25.28 19.89 -8.65
CA VAL A 26 25.47 18.82 -7.64
C VAL A 26 24.36 18.84 -6.59
N ILE A 27 23.96 20.01 -6.11
CA ILE A 27 22.85 20.14 -5.15
C ILE A 27 21.55 19.61 -5.77
N ALA A 28 21.23 20.00 -7.00
CA ALA A 28 20.02 19.55 -7.70
C ALA A 28 20.00 18.03 -7.89
N MET A 29 21.12 17.42 -8.29
CA MET A 29 21.25 15.97 -8.41
C MET A 29 21.07 15.27 -7.06
N SER A 30 21.71 15.74 -6.01
CA SER A 30 21.62 15.17 -4.66
C SER A 30 20.17 15.18 -4.14
N THR A 31 19.46 16.27 -4.36
CA THR A 31 18.05 16.39 -3.95
C THR A 31 17.16 15.39 -4.68
N ASN A 32 17.33 15.25 -6.00
CA ASN A 32 16.57 14.28 -6.79
C ASN A 32 16.84 12.82 -6.37
N MET A 33 18.09 12.48 -6.06
CA MET A 33 18.45 11.15 -5.58
C MET A 33 17.80 10.83 -4.22
N ASN A 34 17.75 11.80 -3.30
CA ASN A 34 17.12 11.63 -2.01
C ASN A 34 15.60 11.40 -2.14
N TYR A 35 14.92 12.14 -3.01
CA TYR A 35 13.48 11.92 -3.24
C TYR A 35 13.19 10.53 -3.81
N LYS A 36 13.98 10.07 -4.80
CA LYS A 36 13.85 8.72 -5.36
C LYS A 36 14.09 7.64 -4.29
N ALA A 37 15.12 7.79 -3.48
CA ALA A 37 15.43 6.86 -2.41
C ALA A 37 14.30 6.78 -1.36
N MET A 38 13.67 7.91 -1.03
CA MET A 38 12.50 7.95 -0.13
C MET A 38 11.29 7.25 -0.76
N ASP A 39 11.05 7.45 -2.05
CA ASP A 39 9.94 6.82 -2.78
C ASP A 39 10.10 5.30 -2.84
N GLU A 40 11.31 4.81 -3.12
CA GLU A 40 11.61 3.37 -3.12
C GLU A 40 11.47 2.76 -1.71
N LYS A 41 11.95 3.42 -0.66
CA LYS A 41 11.75 2.98 0.72
C LYS A 41 10.26 2.93 1.09
N ALA A 42 9.46 3.91 0.62
CA ALA A 42 8.02 3.90 0.84
C ALA A 42 7.35 2.70 0.17
N LYS A 43 7.72 2.39 -1.08
CA LYS A 43 7.21 1.22 -1.80
C LYS A 43 7.56 -0.09 -1.07
N ILE A 44 8.83 -0.29 -0.73
CA ILE A 44 9.29 -1.49 -0.02
C ILE A 44 8.48 -1.68 1.26
N TYR A 45 8.34 -0.62 2.07
CA TYR A 45 7.55 -0.67 3.29
C TYR A 45 6.08 -1.08 3.02
N ILE A 46 5.44 -0.50 1.99
CA ILE A 46 4.05 -0.82 1.65
C ILE A 46 3.94 -2.29 1.21
N TYR A 47 4.87 -2.79 0.41
CA TYR A 47 4.87 -4.21 0.01
C TYR A 47 5.04 -5.14 1.21
N GLU A 48 5.92 -4.83 2.14
CA GLU A 48 6.08 -5.61 3.39
C GLU A 48 4.79 -5.64 4.22
N GLN A 49 4.11 -4.49 4.36
CA GLN A 49 2.82 -4.45 5.08
C GLN A 49 1.74 -5.25 4.34
N PHE A 50 1.70 -5.16 3.02
CA PHE A 50 0.75 -5.90 2.21
C PHE A 50 1.01 -7.42 2.28
N ASP A 51 2.25 -7.86 2.11
CA ASP A 51 2.61 -9.27 2.17
C ASP A 51 2.28 -9.88 3.54
N LYS A 52 2.53 -9.12 4.61
CA LYS A 52 2.15 -9.52 5.97
C LYS A 52 0.65 -9.69 6.12
N LEU A 53 -0.14 -8.74 5.59
CA LEU A 53 -1.60 -8.81 5.62
C LEU A 53 -2.10 -10.00 4.79
N GLN A 54 -1.63 -10.12 3.56
CA GLN A 54 -2.01 -11.18 2.63
C GLN A 54 -1.71 -12.56 3.22
N TYR A 55 -0.52 -12.76 3.75
CA TYR A 55 -0.14 -14.02 4.38
C TYR A 55 -1.08 -14.42 5.53
N ASN A 56 -1.40 -13.46 6.41
CA ASN A 56 -2.30 -13.73 7.54
C ASN A 56 -3.73 -14.05 7.08
N ILE A 57 -4.29 -13.26 6.15
CA ILE A 57 -5.64 -13.51 5.62
C ILE A 57 -5.71 -14.86 4.92
N LEU A 58 -4.76 -15.18 4.03
CA LEU A 58 -4.73 -16.46 3.32
C LEU A 58 -4.52 -17.65 4.28
N SER A 59 -3.74 -17.46 5.34
CA SER A 59 -3.56 -18.47 6.37
C SER A 59 -4.87 -18.75 7.13
N SER A 60 -5.60 -17.68 7.50
CA SER A 60 -6.91 -17.82 8.15
C SER A 60 -7.94 -18.46 7.22
N ALA A 61 -7.94 -18.09 5.94
CA ALA A 61 -8.84 -18.64 4.94
C ALA A 61 -8.63 -20.16 4.70
N LYS A 62 -7.37 -20.61 4.65
CA LYS A 62 -7.04 -22.03 4.48
C LYS A 62 -7.55 -22.93 5.60
N SER A 63 -7.70 -22.38 6.78
CA SER A 63 -8.21 -23.08 7.97
C SER A 63 -9.70 -22.81 8.25
N SER A 64 -10.40 -22.22 7.29
CA SER A 64 -11.79 -21.79 7.42
C SER A 64 -12.61 -22.20 6.22
N THR A 65 -13.88 -22.57 6.49
CA THR A 65 -14.87 -22.96 5.47
C THR A 65 -15.90 -21.88 5.21
N SER A 66 -15.98 -20.87 6.08
CA SER A 66 -16.86 -19.71 5.91
C SER A 66 -16.21 -18.43 6.40
N VAL A 67 -16.65 -17.33 5.84
CA VAL A 67 -16.28 -15.99 6.23
C VAL A 67 -17.53 -15.12 6.28
N ASP A 68 -17.62 -14.30 7.32
CA ASP A 68 -18.68 -13.32 7.50
C ASP A 68 -18.12 -11.93 7.40
N GLU A 69 -18.82 -11.02 6.73
CA GLU A 69 -18.54 -9.59 6.75
C GLU A 69 -19.58 -8.89 7.65
N ILE A 70 -19.13 -8.31 8.75
CA ILE A 70 -19.99 -7.58 9.68
C ILE A 70 -19.41 -6.19 9.91
N TYR A 71 -20.07 -5.14 9.40
CA TYR A 71 -19.65 -3.72 9.56
C TYR A 71 -18.21 -3.46 9.17
N GLY A 72 -17.76 -4.01 8.02
CA GLY A 72 -16.39 -3.84 7.53
C GLY A 72 -15.33 -4.63 8.30
N ARG A 73 -15.76 -5.59 9.13
CA ARG A 73 -14.89 -6.59 9.75
C ARG A 73 -15.01 -7.89 9.00
N ILE A 74 -13.93 -8.62 8.91
CA ILE A 74 -13.89 -9.96 8.34
C ILE A 74 -13.71 -10.95 9.48
N ILE A 75 -14.62 -11.88 9.62
CA ILE A 75 -14.59 -12.90 10.64
C ILE A 75 -14.60 -14.27 9.96
N PHE A 76 -13.55 -15.03 10.18
CA PHE A 76 -13.45 -16.42 9.72
C PHE A 76 -14.01 -17.37 10.76
N ASN A 77 -14.55 -18.51 10.35
CA ASN A 77 -15.14 -19.50 11.28
C ASN A 77 -14.12 -20.15 12.24
N ASN A 78 -12.83 -19.95 12.02
CA ASN A 78 -11.76 -20.31 12.97
C ASN A 78 -11.55 -19.26 14.07
N ASN A 79 -12.46 -18.28 14.20
CA ASN A 79 -12.40 -17.13 15.11
C ASN A 79 -11.29 -16.11 14.83
N ASP A 80 -10.65 -16.14 13.67
CA ASP A 80 -9.76 -15.05 13.25
C ASP A 80 -10.60 -13.86 12.78
N GLU A 81 -10.46 -12.73 13.48
CA GLU A 81 -11.15 -11.48 13.18
C GLU A 81 -10.16 -10.43 12.64
N TYR A 82 -10.54 -9.81 11.53
CA TYR A 82 -9.81 -8.66 10.97
C TYR A 82 -10.71 -7.43 10.99
N SER A 83 -10.24 -6.35 11.61
CA SER A 83 -10.95 -5.08 11.71
C SER A 83 -10.07 -3.91 11.31
N TYR A 84 -10.69 -2.89 10.70
CA TYR A 84 -10.02 -1.67 10.28
C TYR A 84 -10.36 -0.50 11.22
N ASP A 85 -9.33 0.14 11.77
CA ASP A 85 -9.44 1.37 12.55
C ASP A 85 -9.04 2.54 11.65
N SER A 86 -10.04 3.28 11.15
CA SER A 86 -9.87 4.39 10.22
C SER A 86 -9.15 5.58 10.86
N ASP A 87 -9.30 5.79 12.16
CA ASP A 87 -8.69 6.92 12.87
C ASP A 87 -7.20 6.70 13.04
N LYS A 88 -6.81 5.49 13.35
CA LYS A 88 -5.39 5.10 13.52
C LYS A 88 -4.76 4.61 12.22
N LYS A 89 -5.55 4.38 11.16
CA LYS A 89 -5.10 3.85 9.86
C LYS A 89 -4.35 2.53 10.00
N ILE A 90 -4.94 1.60 10.77
CA ILE A 90 -4.38 0.29 11.05
C ILE A 90 -5.39 -0.81 10.81
N ILE A 91 -4.90 -2.01 10.44
CA ILE A 91 -5.70 -3.23 10.48
C ILE A 91 -5.27 -4.03 11.70
N LEU A 92 -6.24 -4.50 12.43
CA LEU A 92 -6.10 -5.35 13.61
C LEU A 92 -6.42 -6.79 13.24
N LYS A 93 -5.70 -7.74 13.82
CA LYS A 93 -6.06 -9.17 13.85
C LYS A 93 -6.30 -9.57 15.30
N ASN A 94 -7.51 -10.03 15.62
CA ASN A 94 -7.91 -10.44 16.98
C ASN A 94 -7.59 -9.36 18.05
N GLY A 95 -7.82 -8.08 17.70
CA GLY A 95 -7.50 -6.93 18.56
C GLY A 95 -6.03 -6.49 18.58
N GLY A 96 -5.10 -7.27 18.02
CA GLY A 96 -3.69 -6.93 17.90
C GLY A 96 -3.37 -6.19 16.59
N ILE A 97 -2.46 -5.19 16.62
CA ILE A 97 -2.06 -4.45 15.42
C ILE A 97 -1.33 -5.39 14.45
N LEU A 98 -1.91 -5.60 13.28
CA LEU A 98 -1.30 -6.40 12.22
C LEU A 98 -0.48 -5.52 11.26
N VAL A 99 -1.10 -4.52 10.64
CA VAL A 99 -0.46 -3.62 9.67
C VAL A 99 -0.84 -2.17 9.92
N LYS A 100 0.00 -1.25 9.44
CA LYS A 100 -0.14 0.20 9.63
C LYS A 100 -0.13 0.94 8.29
N ASN A 101 -0.50 2.23 8.34
CA ASN A 101 -0.56 3.12 7.18
C ASN A 101 -1.56 2.65 6.11
N VAL A 102 -2.70 2.15 6.55
CA VAL A 102 -3.83 1.76 5.71
C VAL A 102 -4.75 2.96 5.56
N GLU A 103 -4.94 3.45 4.33
CA GLU A 103 -5.82 4.56 4.03
C GLU A 103 -7.26 4.09 3.78
N LYS A 104 -7.39 2.91 3.17
CA LYS A 104 -8.67 2.33 2.80
C LYS A 104 -8.63 0.80 2.95
N PHE A 105 -9.70 0.24 3.48
CA PHE A 105 -9.91 -1.19 3.57
C PHE A 105 -11.36 -1.49 3.20
N GLU A 106 -11.58 -2.20 2.12
CA GLU A 106 -12.91 -2.59 1.65
C GLU A 106 -12.98 -4.07 1.37
N VAL A 107 -14.10 -4.64 1.73
CA VAL A 107 -14.44 -6.04 1.43
C VAL A 107 -15.45 -6.04 0.30
N ILE A 108 -15.14 -6.71 -0.79
CA ILE A 108 -15.99 -6.84 -1.96
C ILE A 108 -16.42 -8.31 -2.01
N THR A 109 -17.64 -8.58 -1.61
CA THR A 109 -18.25 -9.90 -1.75
C THR A 109 -18.86 -10.05 -3.15
N GLU A 110 -18.94 -11.28 -3.67
CA GLU A 110 -19.51 -11.53 -5.01
C GLU A 110 -20.96 -11.05 -5.13
N ASP A 111 -21.73 -11.03 -4.05
CA ASP A 111 -23.09 -10.47 -4.03
C ASP A 111 -23.15 -8.96 -4.35
N LYS A 112 -22.08 -8.22 -4.13
CA LYS A 112 -21.98 -6.80 -4.54
C LYS A 112 -21.68 -6.61 -6.03
N LEU A 113 -21.17 -7.64 -6.71
CA LEU A 113 -20.88 -7.62 -8.14
C LEU A 113 -22.07 -8.02 -9.00
N THR A 114 -23.10 -8.67 -8.43
CA THR A 114 -24.25 -9.18 -9.17
C THR A 114 -25.50 -8.28 -9.16
N ASN A 115 -25.44 -7.07 -8.58
CA ASN A 115 -26.54 -6.10 -8.60
C ASN A 115 -26.76 -5.46 -9.99
N VAL A 116 -26.81 -6.25 -11.06
CA VAL A 116 -27.23 -5.82 -12.40
C VAL A 116 -28.39 -6.68 -12.98
N ASN A 117 -29.01 -7.56 -12.22
CA ASN A 117 -30.29 -8.12 -12.66
C ASN A 117 -31.20 -8.47 -11.47
N GLU A 118 -32.21 -7.61 -11.29
CA GLU A 118 -33.35 -7.87 -10.44
C GLU A 118 -34.10 -9.14 -10.86
N ASN A 119 -34.63 -9.81 -9.86
CA ASN A 119 -35.59 -10.94 -9.89
C ASN A 119 -35.01 -12.33 -9.85
N PHE A 120 -34.59 -12.76 -8.69
CA PHE A 120 -34.94 -14.08 -8.23
C PHE A 120 -34.92 -14.13 -6.69
N SER A 121 -36.11 -14.26 -6.09
CA SER A 121 -36.31 -14.56 -4.68
C SER A 121 -35.84 -15.98 -4.39
N GLN A 122 -35.17 -16.18 -3.32
CA GLN A 122 -35.41 -17.15 -2.23
C GLN A 122 -34.12 -17.74 -1.68
N ASN A 123 -33.95 -17.53 -0.35
CA ASN A 123 -33.31 -18.47 0.62
C ASN A 123 -32.12 -19.26 0.06
N ILE A 124 -30.98 -18.67 0.10
CA ILE A 124 -29.74 -19.44 0.17
C ILE A 124 -28.97 -18.88 1.36
N ASP A 125 -28.74 -19.72 2.36
CA ASP A 125 -27.59 -19.62 3.25
C ASP A 125 -26.34 -19.72 2.36
N SER A 126 -26.07 -18.67 1.60
CA SER A 126 -24.88 -18.61 0.75
C SER A 126 -23.69 -18.31 1.67
N LYS A 127 -23.11 -19.36 2.24
CA LYS A 127 -21.76 -19.27 2.79
C LYS A 127 -20.90 -18.63 1.70
N ILE A 128 -20.36 -17.44 1.97
CA ILE A 128 -19.49 -16.74 1.05
C ILE A 128 -18.27 -17.63 0.81
N GLN A 129 -18.10 -18.15 -0.41
CA GLN A 129 -16.97 -19.02 -0.76
C GLN A 129 -15.76 -18.25 -1.28
N SER A 130 -15.98 -17.02 -1.74
CA SER A 130 -14.89 -16.15 -2.21
C SER A 130 -15.09 -14.70 -1.77
N VAL A 131 -14.01 -14.05 -1.39
CA VAL A 131 -14.00 -12.65 -0.96
C VAL A 131 -12.82 -11.95 -1.63
N CYS A 132 -13.07 -10.77 -2.19
CA CYS A 132 -12.03 -9.86 -2.64
C CYS A 132 -11.86 -8.74 -1.62
N ILE A 133 -10.66 -8.54 -1.13
CA ILE A 133 -10.33 -7.50 -0.17
C ILE A 133 -9.45 -6.47 -0.86
N GLU A 134 -9.94 -5.24 -0.98
CA GLU A 134 -9.17 -4.13 -1.52
C GLU A 134 -8.56 -3.31 -0.38
N VAL A 135 -7.25 -3.08 -0.46
CA VAL A 135 -6.52 -2.34 0.55
C VAL A 135 -5.64 -1.28 -0.10
N THR A 136 -5.78 -0.05 0.36
CA THR A 136 -4.92 1.06 -0.04
C THR A 136 -3.99 1.43 1.11
N PHE A 137 -2.70 1.33 0.86
CA PHE A 137 -1.66 1.76 1.79
C PHE A 137 -1.12 3.12 1.38
N LYS A 138 -0.80 3.96 2.37
CA LYS A 138 -0.19 5.27 2.15
C LYS A 138 1.08 5.44 2.98
N LYS A 139 2.17 5.79 2.31
CA LYS A 139 3.43 6.14 2.98
C LYS A 139 4.06 7.32 2.28
N TYR A 140 4.30 8.42 3.03
CA TYR A 140 4.71 9.71 2.48
C TYR A 140 3.71 10.21 1.41
N LYS A 141 4.17 10.44 0.19
CA LYS A 141 3.35 10.86 -0.96
C LYS A 141 2.92 9.69 -1.86
N LYS A 142 3.17 8.43 -1.44
CA LYS A 142 2.90 7.24 -2.24
C LYS A 142 1.68 6.52 -1.70
N ASP A 143 0.70 6.33 -2.58
CA ASP A 143 -0.48 5.51 -2.35
C ASP A 143 -0.40 4.29 -3.28
N ILE A 144 -0.65 3.10 -2.73
CA ILE A 144 -0.67 1.85 -3.50
C ILE A 144 -1.90 1.07 -3.07
N THR A 145 -2.76 0.78 -4.02
CA THR A 145 -3.93 -0.09 -3.85
C THR A 145 -3.60 -1.49 -4.35
N LYS A 146 -3.98 -2.50 -3.58
CA LYS A 146 -3.83 -3.91 -3.91
C LYS A 146 -5.06 -4.69 -3.50
N GLN A 147 -5.27 -5.82 -4.16
CA GLN A 147 -6.40 -6.71 -3.91
C GLN A 147 -5.89 -8.08 -3.46
N ILE A 148 -6.61 -8.67 -2.51
CA ILE A 148 -6.39 -10.02 -2.01
C ILE A 148 -7.64 -10.83 -2.35
N TYR A 149 -7.47 -11.84 -3.19
CA TYR A 149 -8.53 -12.79 -3.49
C TYR A 149 -8.43 -13.97 -2.53
N VAL A 150 -9.51 -14.20 -1.82
CA VAL A 150 -9.61 -15.26 -0.82
C VAL A 150 -10.64 -16.27 -1.32
N THR A 151 -10.21 -17.51 -1.49
CA THR A 151 -11.09 -18.64 -1.74
C THR A 151 -11.04 -19.53 -0.49
N LEU A 152 -12.20 -19.87 0.03
CA LEU A 152 -12.32 -20.73 1.21
C LEU A 152 -12.17 -22.19 0.81
N GLY A 153 -11.66 -23.01 1.73
CA GLY A 153 -11.55 -24.44 1.50
C GLY A 153 -12.93 -25.10 1.42
N ASP A 154 -13.13 -25.93 0.39
CA ASP A 154 -14.29 -26.84 0.35
C ASP A 154 -14.11 -27.88 1.45
N ASP A 155 -15.16 -28.08 2.27
CA ASP A 155 -15.27 -29.25 3.12
C ASP A 155 -15.47 -30.53 2.24
N LYS A 156 -14.39 -30.96 1.60
CA LYS A 156 -14.34 -32.31 1.01
C LYS A 156 -13.65 -33.22 2.00
N ILE A 157 -14.45 -33.81 2.86
CA ILE A 157 -14.16 -35.09 3.49
C ILE A 157 -14.66 -36.20 2.61
#